data_725d89efd1cd46f8051388b27f51714a
#
_entry.id   725d89efd1cd46f8051388b27f51714a
#
_cell.length_a   1.000
_cell.length_b   1.000
_cell.length_c   1.000
_cell.angle_alpha   90.00
_cell.angle_beta   90.00
_cell.angle_gamma   90.00
#
_symmetry.space_group_name_H-M   'P 1'
#
loop_
_entity.id
_entity.type
_entity.pdbx_description
1 polymer ?
#
loop_
_entity_poly.entity_id
_entity_poly.type
_entity_poly.pdbx_seq_one_letter_code
_entity_poly.pdbx_strand_id
1 'polypeptide(L)'
;MYITINRDILSNIKTFSKRFLVILLINLFLILNAMSASSASIISDKTGLPLPRFVSLKGNKVNLRRGPSLDYKIDWVYQRKHLPVMIVSEFGHWRKVTDFEGYTGWIYKDLLSGSRYIIVKKEETLLRNKAGFDSLGKAILKREVIGKLINCEGLWCFIRIKNMRGYVLAEHIWGISEAK
;
A
#
# COMPACT_ATOMS: atom_id res chain seq x y z
N MET A 1 53.32 -32.92 -32.98
CA MET A 1 51.91 -33.38 -33.10
C MET A 1 51.04 -32.13 -32.98
N TYR A 2 50.59 -31.56 -34.13
CA TYR A 2 49.79 -30.34 -34.17
C TYR A 2 48.31 -30.74 -34.16
N ILE A 3 47.57 -30.28 -33.16
CA ILE A 3 46.10 -30.47 -33.08
C ILE A 3 45.46 -29.38 -33.93
N THR A 4 44.92 -29.75 -35.08
CA THR A 4 44.14 -28.83 -35.96
C THR A 4 42.73 -28.76 -35.38
N ILE A 5 42.40 -27.61 -34.77
CA ILE A 5 41.04 -27.35 -34.30
C ILE A 5 40.16 -27.05 -35.49
N ASN A 6 39.14 -27.88 -35.70
CA ASN A 6 38.22 -27.75 -36.84
C ASN A 6 37.41 -26.41 -36.71
N ARG A 7 37.49 -25.55 -37.71
CA ARG A 7 36.82 -24.23 -37.77
C ARG A 7 35.30 -24.33 -37.68
N ASP A 8 34.75 -25.47 -38.11
CA ASP A 8 33.28 -25.69 -38.10
C ASP A 8 32.75 -25.89 -36.67
N ILE A 9 33.54 -26.47 -35.75
CA ILE A 9 33.17 -26.60 -34.35
C ILE A 9 33.09 -25.25 -33.65
N LEU A 10 34.04 -24.35 -33.93
CA LEU A 10 34.05 -22.98 -33.37
C LEU A 10 32.92 -22.11 -33.90
N SER A 11 32.49 -22.28 -35.15
CA SER A 11 31.35 -21.55 -35.71
C SER A 11 30.03 -22.01 -35.10
N ASN A 12 29.87 -23.31 -34.87
CA ASN A 12 28.68 -23.90 -34.24
C ASN A 12 28.53 -23.44 -32.77
N ILE A 13 29.64 -23.38 -32.03
CA ILE A 13 29.64 -22.91 -30.63
C ILE A 13 29.22 -21.41 -30.53
N LYS A 14 29.70 -20.57 -31.45
CA LYS A 14 29.35 -19.16 -31.49
C LYS A 14 27.88 -18.91 -31.88
N THR A 15 27.33 -19.71 -32.80
CA THR A 15 25.90 -19.62 -33.17
C THR A 15 24.97 -20.17 -32.07
N PHE A 16 25.37 -21.23 -31.37
CA PHE A 16 24.65 -21.79 -30.25
C PHE A 16 24.60 -20.80 -29.08
N SER A 17 25.74 -20.17 -28.75
CA SER A 17 25.81 -19.15 -27.70
C SER A 17 24.94 -17.93 -28.00
N LYS A 18 24.89 -17.45 -29.26
CA LYS A 18 24.02 -16.32 -29.65
C LYS A 18 22.53 -16.67 -29.54
N ARG A 19 22.13 -17.86 -29.96
CA ARG A 19 20.73 -18.33 -29.84
C ARG A 19 20.30 -18.46 -28.38
N PHE A 20 21.18 -18.98 -27.53
CA PHE A 20 20.92 -19.11 -26.09
C PHE A 20 20.77 -17.73 -25.42
N LEU A 21 21.60 -16.76 -25.78
CA LEU A 21 21.53 -15.39 -25.29
C LEU A 21 20.22 -14.71 -25.71
N VAL A 22 19.78 -14.90 -26.94
CA VAL A 22 18.50 -14.33 -27.45
C VAL A 22 17.31 -14.95 -26.70
N ILE A 23 17.30 -16.26 -26.46
CA ILE A 23 16.23 -16.92 -25.70
C ILE A 23 16.20 -16.40 -24.25
N LEU A 24 17.36 -16.22 -23.62
CA LEU A 24 17.47 -15.66 -22.26
C LEU A 24 16.93 -14.25 -22.18
N LEU A 25 17.25 -13.38 -23.15
CA LEU A 25 16.75 -12.02 -23.23
C LEU A 25 15.24 -11.94 -23.47
N ILE A 26 14.69 -12.83 -24.30
CA ILE A 26 13.25 -12.94 -24.54
C ILE A 26 12.52 -13.36 -23.25
N ASN A 27 13.05 -14.36 -22.54
CA ASN A 27 12.47 -14.78 -21.26
C ASN A 27 12.55 -13.67 -20.20
N LEU A 28 13.67 -12.95 -20.09
CA LEU A 28 13.82 -11.80 -19.20
C LEU A 28 12.82 -10.68 -19.54
N PHE A 29 12.62 -10.40 -20.84
CA PHE A 29 11.64 -9.42 -21.29
C PHE A 29 10.20 -9.83 -20.98
N LEU A 30 9.85 -11.11 -21.13
CA LEU A 30 8.53 -11.65 -20.76
C LEU A 30 8.27 -11.57 -19.26
N ILE A 31 9.29 -11.85 -18.42
CA ILE A 31 9.20 -11.76 -16.96
C ILE A 31 9.01 -10.29 -16.51
N LEU A 32 9.73 -9.34 -17.12
CA LEU A 32 9.56 -7.91 -16.82
C LEU A 32 8.15 -7.39 -17.15
N ASN A 33 7.50 -7.90 -18.20
CA ASN A 33 6.14 -7.48 -18.57
C ASN A 33 5.05 -8.12 -17.69
N ALA A 34 5.32 -9.21 -16.98
CA ALA A 34 4.36 -9.87 -16.10
C ALA A 34 4.14 -9.14 -14.76
N MET A 35 4.97 -8.15 -14.40
CA MET A 35 4.90 -7.46 -13.11
C MET A 35 3.98 -6.24 -13.07
N SER A 36 3.30 -5.90 -14.19
CA SER A 36 2.36 -4.78 -14.24
C SER A 36 0.92 -5.24 -13.95
N ALA A 37 0.69 -5.91 -12.83
CA ALA A 37 -0.66 -6.15 -12.32
C ALA A 37 -1.20 -4.83 -11.73
N SER A 38 -1.81 -4.01 -12.58
CA SER A 38 -2.57 -2.84 -12.15
C SER A 38 -3.76 -3.33 -11.32
N SER A 39 -3.79 -2.98 -10.03
CA SER A 39 -4.95 -3.22 -9.17
C SER A 39 -6.13 -2.42 -9.69
N ALA A 40 -6.98 -3.03 -10.50
CA ALA A 40 -8.21 -2.42 -10.98
C ALA A 40 -9.11 -2.11 -9.79
N SER A 41 -9.46 -0.84 -9.59
CA SER A 41 -10.46 -0.46 -8.60
C SER A 41 -11.85 -0.85 -9.11
N ILE A 42 -12.56 -1.66 -8.34
CA ILE A 42 -13.95 -2.03 -8.63
C ILE A 42 -14.86 -0.96 -8.01
N ILE A 43 -15.84 -0.46 -8.78
CA ILE A 43 -16.86 0.44 -8.24
C ILE A 43 -17.88 -0.38 -7.47
N SER A 44 -18.14 0.00 -6.23
CA SER A 44 -19.15 -0.67 -5.39
C SER A 44 -20.57 -0.41 -5.91
N ASP A 45 -21.34 -1.44 -6.16
CA ASP A 45 -22.78 -1.34 -6.53
C ASP A 45 -23.64 -0.72 -5.42
N LYS A 46 -23.17 -0.73 -4.17
CA LYS A 46 -23.94 -0.23 -3.00
C LYS A 46 -23.74 1.26 -2.73
N THR A 47 -22.56 1.78 -3.00
CA THR A 47 -22.24 3.19 -2.65
C THR A 47 -21.77 4.00 -3.85
N GLY A 48 -21.51 3.39 -5.00
CA GLY A 48 -20.90 4.05 -6.15
C GLY A 48 -19.45 4.49 -5.93
N LEU A 49 -18.83 4.07 -4.80
CA LEU A 49 -17.47 4.45 -4.47
C LEU A 49 -16.47 3.36 -4.85
N PRO A 50 -15.22 3.72 -5.19
CA PRO A 50 -14.22 2.73 -5.56
C PRO A 50 -13.85 1.83 -4.39
N LEU A 51 -13.51 0.58 -4.70
CA LEU A 51 -12.92 -0.41 -3.81
C LEU A 51 -11.59 -0.89 -4.42
N PRO A 52 -10.53 -1.07 -3.61
CA PRO A 52 -10.45 -0.72 -2.20
C PRO A 52 -10.36 0.80 -1.98
N ARG A 53 -10.75 1.28 -0.79
CA ARG A 53 -10.60 2.68 -0.40
C ARG A 53 -10.31 2.86 1.07
N PHE A 54 -9.58 3.92 1.41
CA PHE A 54 -9.27 4.25 2.79
C PHE A 54 -10.33 5.12 3.45
N VAL A 55 -10.62 4.81 4.69
CA VAL A 55 -11.47 5.56 5.62
C VAL A 55 -10.81 5.57 7.00
N SER A 56 -11.42 6.18 8.00
CA SER A 56 -10.91 6.16 9.37
C SER A 56 -12.00 5.83 10.38
N LEU A 57 -11.61 5.30 11.54
CA LEU A 57 -12.52 5.04 12.65
C LEU A 57 -13.03 6.36 13.25
N LYS A 58 -14.34 6.45 13.48
CA LYS A 58 -15.01 7.64 13.99
C LYS A 58 -14.96 7.75 15.51
N GLY A 59 -14.97 6.61 16.19
CA GLY A 59 -14.99 6.50 17.65
C GLY A 59 -13.67 6.04 18.25
N ASN A 60 -13.56 6.21 19.57
CA ASN A 60 -12.44 5.67 20.35
C ASN A 60 -12.56 4.16 20.57
N LYS A 61 -13.78 3.60 20.51
CA LYS A 61 -14.04 2.17 20.64
C LYS A 61 -14.89 1.70 19.45
N VAL A 62 -14.34 0.80 18.65
CA VAL A 62 -14.99 0.26 17.46
C VAL A 62 -14.78 -1.25 17.41
N ASN A 63 -15.88 -1.98 17.34
CA ASN A 63 -15.86 -3.44 17.25
C ASN A 63 -15.63 -3.89 15.81
N LEU A 64 -14.68 -4.78 15.60
CA LEU A 64 -14.48 -5.56 14.38
C LEU A 64 -15.14 -6.92 14.58
N ARG A 65 -16.05 -7.30 13.67
CA ARG A 65 -16.81 -8.56 13.76
C ARG A 65 -16.40 -9.52 12.67
N ARG A 66 -16.66 -10.81 12.91
CA ARG A 66 -16.37 -11.88 11.91
C ARG A 66 -17.29 -11.84 10.70
N GLY A 67 -18.47 -11.22 10.80
CA GLY A 67 -19.45 -11.16 9.72
C GLY A 67 -20.30 -9.90 9.79
N PRO A 68 -21.10 -9.65 8.73
CA PRO A 68 -21.88 -8.43 8.54
C PRO A 68 -23.25 -8.46 9.25
N SER A 69 -23.26 -8.76 10.56
CA SER A 69 -24.43 -8.68 11.45
C SER A 69 -23.99 -8.44 12.90
N LEU A 70 -24.89 -7.97 13.74
CA LEU A 70 -24.66 -7.85 15.19
C LEU A 70 -24.56 -9.23 15.87
N ASP A 71 -25.08 -10.29 15.27
CA ASP A 71 -25.03 -11.65 15.81
C ASP A 71 -23.65 -12.29 15.67
N TYR A 72 -22.82 -11.78 14.75
CA TYR A 72 -21.45 -12.27 14.63
C TYR A 72 -20.58 -11.82 15.80
N LYS A 73 -19.75 -12.74 16.27
CA LYS A 73 -18.80 -12.49 17.35
C LYS A 73 -17.89 -11.31 17.03
N ILE A 74 -17.60 -10.51 18.07
CA ILE A 74 -16.55 -9.50 18.02
C ILE A 74 -15.22 -10.26 18.04
N ASP A 75 -14.39 -9.98 17.06
CA ASP A 75 -13.07 -10.58 16.90
C ASP A 75 -11.99 -9.66 17.47
N TRP A 76 -12.18 -8.36 17.28
CA TRP A 76 -11.25 -7.34 17.75
C TRP A 76 -11.99 -6.08 18.20
N VAL A 77 -11.39 -5.32 19.13
CA VAL A 77 -11.90 -4.02 19.57
C VAL A 77 -10.83 -2.96 19.41
N TYR A 78 -10.97 -2.11 18.41
CA TYR A 78 -10.10 -0.96 18.23
C TYR A 78 -10.38 0.09 19.31
N GLN A 79 -9.31 0.62 19.92
CA GLN A 79 -9.39 1.65 20.95
C GLN A 79 -8.71 2.97 20.53
N ARG A 80 -8.70 3.26 19.24
CA ARG A 80 -7.99 4.41 18.67
C ARG A 80 -8.86 5.12 17.65
N LYS A 81 -9.33 6.33 18.00
CA LYS A 81 -10.00 7.23 17.06
C LYS A 81 -9.07 7.59 15.91
N HIS A 82 -9.66 7.73 14.73
CA HIS A 82 -8.94 8.09 13.50
C HIS A 82 -7.98 7.03 12.96
N LEU A 83 -7.94 5.83 13.55
CA LEU A 83 -7.17 4.74 12.96
C LEU A 83 -7.61 4.56 11.51
N PRO A 84 -6.71 4.63 10.52
CA PRO A 84 -7.05 4.34 9.14
C PRO A 84 -7.38 2.86 8.99
N VAL A 85 -8.35 2.56 8.13
CA VAL A 85 -8.70 1.21 7.69
C VAL A 85 -9.06 1.26 6.21
N MET A 86 -8.83 0.16 5.50
CA MET A 86 -9.13 0.04 4.08
C MET A 86 -10.41 -0.78 3.90
N ILE A 87 -11.46 -0.21 3.29
CA ILE A 87 -12.66 -0.94 2.90
C ILE A 87 -12.33 -1.76 1.65
N VAL A 88 -12.52 -3.06 1.75
CA VAL A 88 -12.26 -4.00 0.66
C VAL A 88 -13.56 -4.61 0.08
N SER A 89 -14.66 -4.57 0.84
CA SER A 89 -15.98 -5.06 0.40
C SER A 89 -17.10 -4.40 1.19
N GLU A 90 -18.32 -4.45 0.65
CA GLU A 90 -19.52 -3.88 1.25
C GLU A 90 -20.67 -4.88 1.23
N PHE A 91 -21.43 -4.94 2.34
CA PHE A 91 -22.66 -5.71 2.45
C PHE A 91 -23.68 -4.95 3.28
N GLY A 92 -24.77 -4.48 2.69
CA GLY A 92 -25.78 -3.64 3.34
C GLY A 92 -25.15 -2.43 4.04
N HIS A 93 -25.32 -2.34 5.34
CA HIS A 93 -24.73 -1.29 6.18
C HIS A 93 -23.34 -1.65 6.72
N TRP A 94 -22.77 -2.79 6.35
CA TRP A 94 -21.50 -3.27 6.83
C TRP A 94 -20.38 -3.06 5.80
N ARG A 95 -19.17 -2.84 6.30
CA ARG A 95 -17.97 -2.65 5.51
C ARG A 95 -16.93 -3.68 5.96
N LYS A 96 -16.49 -4.53 5.03
CA LYS A 96 -15.35 -5.39 5.28
C LYS A 96 -14.10 -4.54 5.18
N VAL A 97 -13.34 -4.47 6.25
CA VAL A 97 -12.15 -3.64 6.34
C VAL A 97 -10.92 -4.48 6.61
N THR A 98 -9.77 -3.95 6.20
CA THR A 98 -8.44 -4.45 6.58
C THR A 98 -7.68 -3.30 7.22
N ASP A 99 -6.96 -3.56 8.31
CA ASP A 99 -6.08 -2.59 8.95
C ASP A 99 -4.63 -2.69 8.47
N PHE A 100 -3.74 -1.86 9.03
CA PHE A 100 -2.32 -1.77 8.64
C PHE A 100 -1.49 -3.00 9.05
N GLU A 101 -2.00 -3.85 9.94
CA GLU A 101 -1.40 -5.11 10.36
C GLU A 101 -1.97 -6.32 9.61
N GLY A 102 -3.00 -6.10 8.78
CA GLY A 102 -3.65 -7.13 7.97
C GLY A 102 -4.86 -7.79 8.63
N TYR A 103 -5.26 -7.38 9.83
CA TYR A 103 -6.51 -7.88 10.44
C TYR A 103 -7.71 -7.47 9.62
N THR A 104 -8.56 -8.44 9.33
CA THR A 104 -9.72 -8.25 8.46
C THR A 104 -11.02 -8.63 9.16
N GLY A 105 -12.05 -7.81 9.01
CA GLY A 105 -13.38 -8.08 9.58
C GLY A 105 -14.40 -7.02 9.15
N TRP A 106 -15.55 -7.02 9.81
CA TRP A 106 -16.69 -6.18 9.47
C TRP A 106 -16.96 -5.10 10.50
N ILE A 107 -17.13 -3.88 10.02
CA ILE A 107 -17.49 -2.70 10.82
C ILE A 107 -18.78 -2.09 10.26
N TYR A 108 -19.67 -1.64 11.14
CA TYR A 108 -20.88 -0.92 10.74
C TYR A 108 -20.53 0.46 10.19
N LYS A 109 -21.13 0.86 9.09
CA LYS A 109 -20.75 2.06 8.30
C LYS A 109 -20.70 3.36 9.12
N ASP A 110 -21.59 3.53 10.10
CA ASP A 110 -21.68 4.77 10.88
C ASP A 110 -20.52 4.95 11.89
N LEU A 111 -19.76 3.88 12.12
CA LEU A 111 -18.51 3.91 12.88
C LEU A 111 -17.28 4.31 12.06
N LEU A 112 -17.48 4.54 10.75
CA LEU A 112 -16.46 4.95 9.80
C LEU A 112 -16.67 6.38 9.35
N SER A 113 -15.57 7.05 9.01
CA SER A 113 -15.54 8.43 8.49
C SER A 113 -14.74 8.48 7.20
N GLY A 114 -15.24 9.23 6.20
CA GLY A 114 -14.50 9.52 4.97
C GLY A 114 -13.26 10.41 5.16
N SER A 115 -13.05 10.96 6.36
CA SER A 115 -11.85 11.75 6.65
C SER A 115 -10.60 10.88 6.55
N ARG A 116 -9.63 11.34 5.77
CA ARG A 116 -8.40 10.59 5.50
C ARG A 116 -7.38 10.80 6.61
N TYR A 117 -6.92 9.71 7.16
CA TYR A 117 -5.83 9.65 8.13
C TYR A 117 -4.78 8.64 7.67
N ILE A 118 -3.58 8.81 8.18
CA ILE A 118 -2.45 7.89 7.99
C ILE A 118 -1.99 7.35 9.34
N ILE A 119 -1.32 6.22 9.29
CA ILE A 119 -0.54 5.70 10.42
C ILE A 119 0.89 5.47 9.96
N VAL A 120 1.85 5.81 10.81
CA VAL A 120 3.27 5.55 10.56
C VAL A 120 3.53 4.06 10.72
N LYS A 121 4.04 3.39 9.68
CA LYS A 121 4.35 1.95 9.69
C LYS A 121 5.83 1.65 9.94
N LYS A 122 6.72 2.62 9.71
CA LYS A 122 8.15 2.53 10.00
C LYS A 122 8.42 2.81 11.48
N GLU A 123 9.46 2.24 12.05
CA GLU A 123 9.79 2.45 13.47
C GLU A 123 9.97 3.93 13.79
N GLU A 124 10.67 4.65 12.91
CA GLU A 124 10.83 6.10 13.00
C GLU A 124 10.81 6.74 11.61
N THR A 125 10.26 7.94 11.51
CA THR A 125 10.34 8.76 10.30
C THR A 125 10.37 10.24 10.66
N LEU A 126 11.01 11.06 9.81
CA LEU A 126 11.07 12.51 10.01
C LEU A 126 9.83 13.19 9.44
N LEU A 127 9.21 14.03 10.25
CA LEU A 127 8.29 15.06 9.78
C LEU A 127 9.14 16.26 9.33
N ARG A 128 9.08 16.63 8.07
CA ARG A 128 9.93 17.66 7.45
C ARG A 128 9.20 18.95 7.17
N ASN A 129 9.94 20.05 7.05
CA ASN A 129 9.38 21.36 6.71
C ASN A 129 8.85 21.43 5.27
N LYS A 130 9.59 20.82 4.32
CA LYS A 130 9.30 20.81 2.88
C LYS A 130 9.42 19.39 2.35
N ALA A 131 8.83 19.14 1.19
CA ALA A 131 9.03 17.93 0.43
C ALA A 131 10.47 17.91 -0.12
N GLY A 132 11.34 17.05 0.40
CA GLY A 132 12.74 16.96 0.01
C GLY A 132 13.59 16.27 1.06
N PHE A 133 14.58 15.51 0.61
CA PHE A 133 15.50 14.78 1.50
C PHE A 133 16.42 15.72 2.28
N ASP A 134 16.74 16.89 1.72
CA ASP A 134 17.58 17.92 2.35
C ASP A 134 16.80 18.86 3.28
N SER A 135 15.49 18.69 3.36
CA SER A 135 14.65 19.53 4.21
C SER A 135 14.87 19.22 5.68
N LEU A 136 14.93 20.28 6.49
CA LEU A 136 15.05 20.17 7.94
C LEU A 136 13.89 19.36 8.54
N GLY A 137 14.22 18.45 9.45
CA GLY A 137 13.26 17.74 10.27
C GLY A 137 12.67 18.63 11.36
N LYS A 138 11.35 18.56 11.54
CA LYS A 138 10.61 19.22 12.64
C LYS A 138 10.44 18.32 13.85
N ALA A 139 10.22 17.04 13.59
CA ALA A 139 9.96 16.03 14.61
C ALA A 139 10.28 14.62 14.08
N ILE A 140 10.57 13.73 15.00
CA ILE A 140 10.64 12.29 14.73
C ILE A 140 9.27 11.71 15.06
N LEU A 141 8.66 11.03 14.09
CA LEU A 141 7.42 10.29 14.27
C LEU A 141 7.75 8.82 14.48
N LYS A 142 7.27 8.29 15.58
CA LYS A 142 7.40 6.87 15.92
C LYS A 142 6.33 6.05 15.18
N ARG A 143 6.57 4.73 15.09
CA ARG A 143 5.59 3.76 14.63
C ARG A 143 4.24 3.98 15.30
N GLU A 144 3.14 3.75 14.57
CA GLU A 144 1.76 3.90 15.00
C GLU A 144 1.29 5.33 15.31
N VAL A 145 2.08 6.36 15.10
CA VAL A 145 1.59 7.73 15.15
C VAL A 145 0.54 7.94 14.05
N ILE A 146 -0.65 8.42 14.45
CA ILE A 146 -1.74 8.74 13.54
C ILE A 146 -1.71 10.23 13.20
N GLY A 147 -1.80 10.55 11.92
CA GLY A 147 -1.86 11.90 11.40
C GLY A 147 -3.00 12.11 10.41
N LYS A 148 -3.58 13.30 10.36
CA LYS A 148 -4.56 13.64 9.32
C LYS A 148 -3.85 13.87 8.00
N LEU A 149 -4.26 13.16 6.96
CA LEU A 149 -3.77 13.36 5.61
C LEU A 149 -4.37 14.63 5.02
N ILE A 150 -3.54 15.49 4.46
CA ILE A 150 -3.96 16.70 3.73
C ILE A 150 -3.88 16.42 2.23
N ASN A 151 -2.67 16.10 1.71
CA ASN A 151 -2.46 15.68 0.33
C ASN A 151 -1.20 14.80 0.21
N CYS A 152 -1.05 14.13 -0.92
CA CYS A 152 0.19 13.45 -1.32
C CYS A 152 0.52 13.83 -2.76
N GLU A 153 1.81 14.08 -3.02
CA GLU A 153 2.36 14.34 -4.34
C GLU A 153 3.69 13.60 -4.49
N GLY A 154 3.75 12.71 -5.48
CA GLY A 154 4.91 11.86 -5.69
C GLY A 154 5.29 11.08 -4.43
N LEU A 155 6.53 11.22 -3.99
CA LEU A 155 7.06 10.51 -2.82
C LEU A 155 6.64 11.11 -1.47
N TRP A 156 5.99 12.28 -1.45
CA TRP A 156 5.75 13.04 -0.23
C TRP A 156 4.28 13.22 0.08
N CYS A 157 3.91 13.02 1.35
CA CYS A 157 2.59 13.32 1.86
C CYS A 157 2.66 14.45 2.88
N PHE A 158 1.81 15.48 2.71
CA PHE A 158 1.62 16.55 3.67
C PHE A 158 0.58 16.14 4.68
N ILE A 159 0.97 16.10 5.95
CA ILE A 159 0.15 15.60 7.04
C ILE A 159 0.05 16.61 8.19
N ARG A 160 -0.96 16.43 9.04
CA ARG A 160 -1.12 17.16 10.29
C ARG A 160 -1.18 16.19 11.48
N ILE A 161 -0.33 16.43 12.48
CA ILE A 161 -0.32 15.67 13.74
C ILE A 161 -0.44 16.70 14.87
N LYS A 162 -1.57 16.65 15.61
CA LYS A 162 -1.88 17.69 16.60
C LYS A 162 -1.75 19.10 16.00
N ASN A 163 -0.87 19.92 16.53
CA ASN A 163 -0.62 21.30 16.09
C ASN A 163 0.51 21.42 15.05
N MET A 164 1.18 20.34 14.71
CA MET A 164 2.27 20.32 13.73
C MET A 164 1.76 19.90 12.35
N ARG A 165 2.35 20.50 11.32
CA ARG A 165 2.16 20.09 9.91
C ARG A 165 3.53 19.91 9.27
N GLY A 166 3.63 18.99 8.33
CA GLY A 166 4.87 18.77 7.58
C GLY A 166 4.74 17.62 6.61
N TYR A 167 5.85 17.32 5.97
CA TYR A 167 5.98 16.30 4.94
C TYR A 167 6.59 15.03 5.51
N VAL A 168 6.06 13.88 5.09
CA VAL A 168 6.56 12.56 5.40
C VAL A 168 6.63 11.73 4.12
N LEU A 169 7.56 10.79 4.03
CA LEU A 169 7.64 9.88 2.89
C LEU A 169 6.41 8.96 2.84
N ALA A 170 5.81 8.85 1.66
CA ALA A 170 4.64 8.01 1.42
C ALA A 170 4.89 6.54 1.78
N GLU A 171 6.09 6.03 1.49
CA GLU A 171 6.50 4.66 1.82
C GLU A 171 6.58 4.37 3.33
N HIS A 172 6.70 5.39 4.18
CA HIS A 172 6.79 5.24 5.64
C HIS A 172 5.43 5.19 6.34
N ILE A 173 4.35 5.44 5.61
CA ILE A 173 2.99 5.56 6.15
C ILE A 173 2.03 4.59 5.46
N TRP A 174 0.90 4.34 6.10
CA TRP A 174 -0.22 3.60 5.54
C TRP A 174 -1.51 4.42 5.67
N GLY A 175 -2.48 4.22 4.82
CA GLY A 175 -3.73 5.01 4.77
C GLY A 175 -3.83 5.93 3.55
N ILE A 176 -2.93 5.74 2.58
CA ILE A 176 -2.91 6.45 1.29
C ILE A 176 -3.29 5.48 0.17
N SER A 177 -4.01 5.97 -0.83
CA SER A 177 -4.14 5.26 -2.11
C SER A 177 -2.82 5.37 -2.84
N GLU A 178 -2.42 4.34 -3.56
CA GLU A 178 -1.26 4.45 -4.44
C GLU A 178 -1.44 5.68 -5.35
N ALA A 179 -0.40 6.50 -5.43
CA ALA A 179 -0.38 7.62 -6.36
C ALA A 179 -0.53 7.04 -7.78
N LYS A 180 -1.59 7.49 -8.48
CA LYS A 180 -1.73 7.21 -9.90
C LYS A 180 -0.67 7.98 -10.66
#